data_04f5a348062811817e73cf7369176ec9
#
_entry.id   04f5a348062811817e73cf7369176ec9
#
_cell.length_a   1.000
_cell.length_b   1.000
_cell.length_c   1.000
_cell.angle_alpha   90.00
_cell.angle_beta   90.00
_cell.angle_gamma   90.00
#
_symmetry.space_group_name_H-M   'P 1'
#
loop_
_entity.id
_entity.type
_entity.pdbx_description
1 polymer ?
#
loop_
_entity_poly.entity_id
_entity_poly.type
_entity_poly.pdbx_seq_one_letter_code
_entity_poly.pdbx_strand_id
1 'polypeptide(L)'
;MSEIILKEENGQVLASSREVAEKFGKRHKEVLRSIKNILKSSPELSSEFILSHYKATNGKLNPYYILSKKGLSILETKYTYSAMSPRFEFKFGNMLREMFPSEKIFAQYPILNYRIDFFMPDVNIIIEYDEEQHKYSKEEDIKRMNEIKAELNKMVVIGEPLYNGCSNEPNPWLEGKDIFSVVRVKKGKEIEGLRNICIGITENTNQPCSDFMKLVS
;
A
#
# COMPACT_ATOMS: atom_id res chain seq x y z
N MET A 1 -3.23 -12.50 -22.86
CA MET A 1 -3.76 -11.12 -22.83
C MET A 1 -4.87 -11.07 -23.84
N SER A 2 -6.13 -10.88 -23.39
CA SER A 2 -7.27 -10.76 -24.30
C SER A 2 -7.20 -9.41 -25.01
N GLU A 3 -7.20 -9.40 -26.32
CA GLU A 3 -7.33 -8.17 -27.12
C GLU A 3 -8.72 -7.57 -26.91
N ILE A 4 -8.78 -6.24 -26.78
CA ILE A 4 -10.07 -5.55 -26.82
C ILE A 4 -10.59 -5.67 -28.26
N ILE A 5 -11.78 -6.22 -28.42
CA ILE A 5 -12.49 -6.20 -29.71
C ILE A 5 -12.97 -4.77 -29.92
N LEU A 6 -12.20 -4.03 -30.71
CA LEU A 6 -12.54 -2.67 -31.08
C LEU A 6 -13.66 -2.76 -32.18
N LYS A 7 -14.85 -2.29 -31.83
CA LYS A 7 -15.90 -2.13 -32.86
C LYS A 7 -15.66 -0.82 -33.58
N GLU A 8 -15.55 -0.91 -34.91
CA GLU A 8 -15.49 0.27 -35.75
C GLU A 8 -16.93 0.65 -36.14
N GLU A 9 -17.38 1.79 -35.66
CA GLU A 9 -18.68 2.36 -36.02
C GLU A 9 -18.44 3.79 -36.54
N ASN A 10 -18.82 4.02 -37.79
CA ASN A 10 -18.61 5.30 -38.51
C ASN A 10 -17.14 5.78 -38.56
N GLY A 11 -16.17 4.90 -38.73
CA GLY A 11 -14.75 5.24 -38.77
C GLY A 11 -14.12 5.55 -37.41
N GLN A 12 -14.84 5.35 -36.27
CA GLN A 12 -14.34 5.53 -34.92
C GLN A 12 -14.18 4.18 -34.25
N VAL A 13 -13.03 4.00 -33.66
CA VAL A 13 -12.73 2.83 -32.82
C VAL A 13 -13.37 3.03 -31.45
N LEU A 14 -14.35 2.18 -31.13
CA LEU A 14 -15.10 2.24 -29.88
C LEU A 14 -14.81 0.99 -29.02
N ALA A 15 -14.69 1.20 -27.72
CA ALA A 15 -14.58 0.14 -26.73
C ALA A 15 -15.66 0.30 -25.65
N SER A 16 -16.11 -0.78 -25.03
CA SER A 16 -17.03 -0.69 -23.90
C SER A 16 -16.29 -0.74 -22.56
N SER A 17 -16.84 -0.07 -21.55
CA SER A 17 -16.31 -0.15 -20.17
C SER A 17 -16.33 -1.58 -19.60
N ARG A 18 -17.09 -2.50 -20.18
CA ARG A 18 -17.12 -3.93 -19.82
C ARG A 18 -15.88 -4.64 -20.34
N GLU A 19 -15.52 -4.43 -21.61
CA GLU A 19 -14.30 -4.97 -22.25
C GLU A 19 -13.05 -4.44 -21.54
N VAL A 20 -13.06 -3.16 -21.14
CA VAL A 20 -11.98 -2.59 -20.33
C VAL A 20 -11.86 -3.29 -18.97
N ALA A 21 -12.99 -3.58 -18.31
CA ALA A 21 -12.99 -4.33 -17.06
C ALA A 21 -12.37 -5.73 -17.22
N GLU A 22 -12.72 -6.40 -18.28
CA GLU A 22 -12.22 -7.74 -18.60
C GLU A 22 -10.72 -7.74 -18.91
N LYS A 23 -10.25 -6.82 -19.78
CA LYS A 23 -8.83 -6.66 -20.12
C LYS A 23 -7.94 -6.41 -18.91
N PHE A 24 -8.39 -5.56 -17.98
CA PHE A 24 -7.59 -5.17 -16.81
C PHE A 24 -7.89 -5.98 -15.55
N GLY A 25 -8.69 -7.05 -15.63
CA GLY A 25 -9.06 -7.89 -14.49
C GLY A 25 -9.76 -7.10 -13.38
N LYS A 26 -10.49 -6.04 -13.72
CA LYS A 26 -11.21 -5.18 -12.78
C LYS A 26 -12.69 -5.54 -12.73
N ARG A 27 -13.32 -5.30 -11.57
CA ARG A 27 -14.78 -5.40 -11.52
C ARG A 27 -15.39 -4.22 -12.30
N HIS A 28 -16.39 -4.49 -13.13
CA HIS A 28 -17.02 -3.44 -13.97
C HIS A 28 -17.48 -2.20 -13.15
N LYS A 29 -17.99 -2.40 -11.93
CA LYS A 29 -18.34 -1.30 -11.02
C LYS A 29 -17.17 -0.37 -10.68
N GLU A 30 -15.96 -0.88 -10.67
CA GLU A 30 -14.74 -0.09 -10.39
C GLU A 30 -14.37 0.75 -11.60
N VAL A 31 -14.54 0.20 -12.81
CA VAL A 31 -14.35 0.95 -14.06
C VAL A 31 -15.37 2.08 -14.16
N LEU A 32 -16.65 1.80 -13.87
CA LEU A 32 -17.70 2.84 -13.86
C LEU A 32 -17.40 3.96 -12.85
N ARG A 33 -16.90 3.62 -11.65
CA ARG A 33 -16.46 4.60 -10.65
C ARG A 33 -15.29 5.44 -11.17
N SER A 34 -14.31 4.80 -11.81
CA SER A 34 -13.15 5.50 -12.39
C SER A 34 -13.57 6.51 -13.44
N ILE A 35 -14.47 6.14 -14.36
CA ILE A 35 -15.00 7.03 -15.39
C ILE A 35 -15.75 8.22 -14.75
N LYS A 36 -16.63 7.95 -13.77
CA LYS A 36 -17.34 9.02 -13.05
C LYS A 36 -16.40 9.99 -12.36
N ASN A 37 -15.30 9.51 -11.76
CA ASN A 37 -14.30 10.37 -11.14
C ASN A 37 -13.55 11.22 -12.19
N ILE A 38 -13.20 10.63 -13.34
CA ILE A 38 -12.59 11.37 -14.47
C ILE A 38 -13.52 12.48 -14.91
N LEU A 39 -14.79 12.18 -15.18
CA LEU A 39 -15.79 13.16 -15.62
C LEU A 39 -16.08 14.23 -14.57
N LYS A 40 -15.94 13.92 -13.27
CA LYS A 40 -16.05 14.91 -12.21
C LYS A 40 -14.87 15.86 -12.17
N SER A 41 -13.66 15.38 -12.46
CA SER A 41 -12.43 16.18 -12.46
C SER A 41 -12.22 16.94 -13.77
N SER A 42 -12.73 16.39 -14.88
CA SER A 42 -12.53 16.88 -16.25
C SER A 42 -13.81 16.73 -17.06
N PRO A 43 -14.81 17.60 -16.82
CA PRO A 43 -16.11 17.53 -17.50
C PRO A 43 -16.03 17.65 -19.04
N GLU A 44 -14.98 18.30 -19.55
CA GLU A 44 -14.68 18.44 -20.97
C GLU A 44 -14.45 17.12 -21.70
N LEU A 45 -14.16 16.03 -20.95
CA LEU A 45 -13.98 14.69 -21.50
C LEU A 45 -15.29 13.91 -21.66
N SER A 46 -16.45 14.55 -21.48
CA SER A 46 -17.75 13.89 -21.57
C SER A 46 -18.03 13.26 -22.94
N SER A 47 -17.50 13.84 -24.02
CA SER A 47 -17.58 13.28 -25.37
C SER A 47 -16.80 11.96 -25.55
N GLU A 48 -15.83 11.72 -24.70
CA GLU A 48 -14.98 10.53 -24.75
C GLU A 48 -15.58 9.33 -23.99
N PHE A 49 -16.63 9.54 -23.20
CA PHE A 49 -17.29 8.54 -22.36
C PHE A 49 -18.81 8.67 -22.44
N ILE A 50 -19.42 7.99 -23.40
CA ILE A 50 -20.85 8.05 -23.64
C ILE A 50 -21.57 7.02 -22.78
N LEU A 51 -22.44 7.47 -21.86
CA LEU A 51 -23.26 6.59 -21.04
C LEU A 51 -24.30 5.86 -21.87
N SER A 52 -24.35 4.55 -21.77
CA SER A 52 -25.34 3.68 -22.40
C SER A 52 -25.85 2.63 -21.41
N HIS A 53 -26.81 1.80 -21.85
CA HIS A 53 -27.40 0.77 -21.02
C HIS A 53 -27.54 -0.53 -21.80
N TYR A 54 -27.32 -1.66 -21.13
CA TYR A 54 -27.61 -2.99 -21.67
C TYR A 54 -28.62 -3.73 -20.80
N LYS A 55 -29.42 -4.59 -21.43
CA LYS A 55 -30.38 -5.43 -20.73
C LYS A 55 -29.70 -6.73 -20.28
N ALA A 56 -29.66 -6.97 -18.99
CA ALA A 56 -29.11 -8.20 -18.42
C ALA A 56 -30.11 -9.35 -18.60
N THR A 57 -29.65 -10.60 -18.39
CA THR A 57 -30.50 -11.81 -18.51
C THR A 57 -31.72 -11.80 -17.60
N ASN A 58 -31.65 -11.12 -16.47
CA ASN A 58 -32.77 -10.92 -15.55
C ASN A 58 -33.70 -9.75 -15.94
N GLY A 59 -33.55 -9.18 -17.14
CA GLY A 59 -34.34 -8.08 -17.66
C GLY A 59 -33.96 -6.68 -17.16
N LYS A 60 -33.02 -6.56 -16.18
CA LYS A 60 -32.60 -5.27 -15.63
C LYS A 60 -31.69 -4.51 -16.58
N LEU A 61 -31.94 -3.20 -16.72
CA LEU A 61 -31.05 -2.29 -17.43
C LEU A 61 -29.86 -1.91 -16.54
N ASN A 62 -28.65 -2.23 -17.01
CA ASN A 62 -27.41 -1.89 -16.33
C ASN A 62 -26.63 -0.85 -17.15
N PRO A 63 -26.03 0.17 -16.48
CA PRO A 63 -25.26 1.18 -17.17
C PRO A 63 -23.89 0.61 -17.62
N TYR A 64 -23.41 1.13 -18.75
CA TYR A 64 -22.03 0.99 -19.19
C TYR A 64 -21.63 2.26 -19.97
N TYR A 65 -20.34 2.45 -20.21
CA TYR A 65 -19.86 3.52 -21.07
C TYR A 65 -19.32 2.96 -22.38
N ILE A 66 -19.59 3.69 -23.44
CA ILE A 66 -18.93 3.56 -24.74
C ILE A 66 -17.78 4.57 -24.72
N LEU A 67 -16.57 4.11 -25.04
CA LEU A 67 -15.35 4.90 -24.98
C LEU A 67 -14.82 5.14 -26.38
N SER A 68 -14.45 6.38 -26.67
CA SER A 68 -13.62 6.69 -27.83
C SER A 68 -12.20 6.13 -27.66
N LYS A 69 -11.39 6.16 -28.72
CA LYS A 69 -9.96 5.81 -28.65
C LYS A 69 -9.22 6.61 -27.57
N LYS A 70 -9.56 7.91 -27.43
CA LYS A 70 -8.98 8.79 -26.39
C LYS A 70 -9.46 8.41 -24.99
N GLY A 71 -10.76 8.15 -24.80
CA GLY A 71 -11.32 7.69 -23.55
C GLY A 71 -10.71 6.34 -23.09
N LEU A 72 -10.52 5.41 -24.04
CA LEU A 72 -9.82 4.14 -23.78
C LEU A 72 -8.38 4.40 -23.34
N SER A 73 -7.62 5.22 -24.06
CA SER A 73 -6.22 5.54 -23.72
C SER A 73 -6.09 6.17 -22.32
N ILE A 74 -7.03 7.05 -21.93
CA ILE A 74 -7.06 7.63 -20.58
C ILE A 74 -7.20 6.54 -19.50
N LEU A 75 -8.12 5.59 -19.69
CA LEU A 75 -8.29 4.48 -18.75
C LEU A 75 -7.11 3.49 -18.77
N GLU A 76 -6.58 3.19 -19.94
CA GLU A 76 -5.38 2.37 -20.08
C GLU A 76 -4.19 2.98 -19.35
N THR A 77 -3.92 4.26 -19.57
CA THR A 77 -2.87 5.02 -18.87
C THR A 77 -3.09 4.95 -17.36
N LYS A 78 -4.31 5.23 -16.89
CA LYS A 78 -4.64 5.17 -15.47
C LYS A 78 -4.38 3.79 -14.85
N TYR A 79 -4.81 2.72 -15.52
CA TYR A 79 -4.68 1.37 -14.98
C TYR A 79 -3.26 0.83 -15.11
N THR A 80 -2.57 1.14 -16.20
CA THR A 80 -1.15 0.79 -16.38
C THR A 80 -0.27 1.57 -15.41
N TYR A 81 -0.52 2.87 -15.24
CA TYR A 81 0.22 3.69 -14.27
C TYR A 81 -0.05 3.27 -12.82
N SER A 82 -1.30 2.91 -12.50
CA SER A 82 -1.65 2.36 -11.18
C SER A 82 -1.02 1.00 -10.91
N ALA A 83 -0.80 0.20 -11.95
CA ALA A 83 -0.12 -1.09 -11.85
C ALA A 83 1.41 -0.96 -11.82
N MET A 84 1.95 0.09 -12.48
CA MET A 84 3.40 0.36 -12.59
C MET A 84 3.88 1.38 -11.55
N SER A 85 2.98 2.21 -11.00
CA SER A 85 3.37 3.14 -9.93
C SER A 85 3.62 2.32 -8.67
N PRO A 86 4.85 2.29 -8.16
CA PRO A 86 5.12 1.68 -6.88
C PRO A 86 4.15 2.28 -5.86
N ARG A 87 3.50 1.44 -5.06
CA ARG A 87 2.71 1.92 -3.93
C ARG A 87 3.58 2.88 -3.12
N PHE A 88 2.99 3.90 -2.52
CA PHE A 88 3.74 4.85 -1.69
C PHE A 88 4.56 4.14 -0.62
N GLU A 89 4.01 3.08 -0.04
CA GLU A 89 4.69 2.16 0.85
C GLU A 89 5.98 1.58 0.23
N PHE A 90 5.97 1.16 -1.05
CA PHE A 90 7.16 0.66 -1.74
C PHE A 90 8.23 1.75 -1.91
N LYS A 91 7.81 2.98 -2.27
CA LYS A 91 8.74 4.13 -2.36
C LYS A 91 9.36 4.44 -1.02
N PHE A 92 8.55 4.44 0.04
CA PHE A 92 9.02 4.64 1.40
C PHE A 92 9.98 3.51 1.83
N GLY A 93 9.69 2.26 1.48
CA GLY A 93 10.60 1.14 1.72
C GLY A 93 11.97 1.29 1.05
N ASN A 94 12.03 1.90 -0.13
CA ASN A 94 13.32 2.24 -0.76
C ASN A 94 14.05 3.36 -0.01
N MET A 95 13.32 4.41 0.39
CA MET A 95 13.90 5.49 1.24
C MET A 95 14.46 4.94 2.55
N LEU A 96 13.75 3.99 3.18
CA LEU A 96 14.25 3.31 4.39
C LEU A 96 15.58 2.61 4.14
N ARG A 97 15.70 1.83 3.06
CA ARG A 97 16.93 1.08 2.74
C ARG A 97 18.09 2.00 2.37
N GLU A 98 17.81 3.11 1.69
CA GLU A 98 18.82 4.12 1.36
C GLU A 98 19.28 4.87 2.62
N MET A 99 18.36 5.16 3.54
CA MET A 99 18.66 5.89 4.76
C MET A 99 19.36 5.03 5.81
N PHE A 100 18.97 3.76 5.92
CA PHE A 100 19.47 2.83 6.94
C PHE A 100 20.14 1.61 6.29
N PRO A 101 21.25 1.77 5.56
CA PRO A 101 21.86 0.68 4.79
C PRO A 101 22.48 -0.41 5.66
N SER A 102 22.77 -0.12 6.93
CA SER A 102 23.31 -1.07 7.90
C SER A 102 22.23 -1.92 8.55
N GLU A 103 20.97 -1.49 8.48
CA GLU A 103 19.88 -2.13 9.20
C GLU A 103 19.17 -3.18 8.34
N LYS A 104 18.75 -4.27 8.99
CA LYS A 104 17.88 -5.24 8.34
C LYS A 104 16.45 -4.73 8.34
N ILE A 105 15.88 -4.61 7.15
CA ILE A 105 14.54 -4.08 6.94
C ILE A 105 13.71 -5.12 6.20
N PHE A 106 12.73 -5.68 6.90
CA PHE A 106 11.76 -6.63 6.36
C PHE A 106 10.48 -5.89 6.00
N ALA A 107 10.07 -5.96 4.72
CA ALA A 107 8.78 -5.44 4.27
C ALA A 107 7.71 -6.52 4.38
N GLN A 108 6.49 -6.13 4.73
CA GLN A 108 5.32 -7.02 4.85
C GLN A 108 5.61 -8.25 5.74
N TYR A 109 6.26 -8.00 6.89
CA TYR A 109 6.69 -9.05 7.81
C TYR A 109 5.47 -9.76 8.43
N PRO A 110 5.35 -11.10 8.24
CA PRO A 110 4.23 -11.87 8.77
C PRO A 110 4.44 -12.16 10.25
N ILE A 111 3.41 -11.91 11.07
CA ILE A 111 3.36 -12.30 12.47
C ILE A 111 1.94 -12.57 12.89
N LEU A 112 1.70 -13.73 13.53
CA LEU A 112 0.35 -14.24 13.80
C LEU A 112 -0.49 -14.24 12.49
N ASN A 113 -1.66 -13.64 12.53
CA ASN A 113 -2.53 -13.45 11.35
C ASN A 113 -2.37 -12.06 10.72
N TYR A 114 -1.33 -11.31 11.09
CA TYR A 114 -1.09 -9.94 10.70
C TYR A 114 0.13 -9.80 9.77
N ARG A 115 0.29 -8.63 9.21
CA ARG A 115 1.49 -8.19 8.50
C ARG A 115 1.89 -6.82 8.99
N ILE A 116 3.16 -6.65 9.31
CA ILE A 116 3.80 -5.37 9.62
C ILE A 116 4.31 -4.80 8.28
N ASP A 117 4.05 -3.54 7.99
CA ASP A 117 4.50 -2.93 6.72
C ASP A 117 6.02 -2.96 6.60
N PHE A 118 6.74 -2.51 7.65
CA PHE A 118 8.19 -2.68 7.75
C PHE A 118 8.60 -3.02 9.18
N PHE A 119 9.58 -3.90 9.29
CA PHE A 119 10.12 -4.36 10.56
C PHE A 119 11.65 -4.30 10.56
N MET A 120 12.22 -3.66 11.58
CA MET A 120 13.65 -3.51 11.82
C MET A 120 14.00 -4.23 13.13
N PRO A 121 14.23 -5.57 13.10
CA PRO A 121 14.39 -6.37 14.30
C PRO A 121 15.63 -6.03 15.13
N ASP A 122 16.75 -5.69 14.47
CA ASP A 122 18.03 -5.45 15.14
C ASP A 122 18.02 -4.16 15.98
N VAL A 123 17.04 -3.27 15.72
CA VAL A 123 16.82 -2.03 16.47
C VAL A 123 15.43 -1.96 17.12
N ASN A 124 14.69 -3.05 17.13
CA ASN A 124 13.37 -3.21 17.76
C ASN A 124 12.32 -2.19 17.31
N ILE A 125 12.24 -1.91 16.01
CA ILE A 125 11.29 -0.95 15.46
C ILE A 125 10.29 -1.61 14.53
N ILE A 126 9.01 -1.36 14.82
CA ILE A 126 7.86 -1.66 13.95
C ILE A 126 7.48 -0.38 13.24
N ILE A 127 7.29 -0.44 11.92
CA ILE A 127 6.90 0.72 11.12
C ILE A 127 5.61 0.38 10.38
N GLU A 128 4.58 1.22 10.55
CA GLU A 128 3.30 1.16 9.84
C GLU A 128 3.19 2.39 8.93
N TYR A 129 2.93 2.17 7.65
CA TYR A 129 2.76 3.23 6.67
C TYR A 129 1.28 3.49 6.39
N ASP A 130 0.76 4.56 6.98
CA ASP A 130 -0.65 4.94 6.88
C ASP A 130 -0.95 5.64 5.53
N GLU A 131 -1.54 4.90 4.60
CA GLU A 131 -2.26 5.49 3.46
C GLU A 131 -3.66 5.90 3.94
N GLU A 132 -4.19 7.06 3.49
CA GLU A 132 -5.41 7.75 3.95
C GLU A 132 -6.71 6.90 4.03
N GLN A 133 -6.66 5.61 3.79
CA GLN A 133 -7.79 4.69 3.88
C GLN A 133 -7.62 3.73 5.07
N HIS A 134 -7.98 4.19 6.26
CA HIS A 134 -8.03 3.33 7.45
C HIS A 134 -8.94 2.14 7.23
N LYS A 135 -8.37 0.94 7.26
CA LYS A 135 -9.09 -0.33 7.19
C LYS A 135 -9.74 -0.73 8.51
N TYR A 136 -9.28 -0.17 9.62
CA TYR A 136 -9.65 -0.57 10.98
C TYR A 136 -10.15 0.62 11.79
N SER A 137 -10.98 0.36 12.79
CA SER A 137 -11.28 1.34 13.84
C SER A 137 -10.03 1.57 14.70
N LYS A 138 -9.97 2.69 15.44
CA LYS A 138 -8.83 2.96 16.32
C LYS A 138 -8.63 1.87 17.37
N GLU A 139 -9.72 1.33 17.90
CA GLU A 139 -9.69 0.27 18.92
C GLU A 139 -9.15 -1.04 18.36
N GLU A 140 -9.60 -1.44 17.17
CA GLU A 140 -9.10 -2.65 16.47
C GLU A 140 -7.62 -2.53 16.13
N ASP A 141 -7.17 -1.35 15.73
CA ASP A 141 -5.77 -1.11 15.38
C ASP A 141 -4.86 -1.13 16.62
N ILE A 142 -5.29 -0.54 17.74
CA ILE A 142 -4.58 -0.63 19.02
C ILE A 142 -4.49 -2.10 19.48
N LYS A 143 -5.60 -2.85 19.42
CA LYS A 143 -5.63 -4.26 19.79
C LYS A 143 -4.66 -5.07 18.93
N ARG A 144 -4.71 -4.91 17.61
CA ARG A 144 -3.81 -5.54 16.65
C ARG A 144 -2.34 -5.28 17.01
N MET A 145 -1.98 -4.02 17.26
CA MET A 145 -0.61 -3.65 17.57
C MET A 145 -0.14 -4.22 18.91
N ASN A 146 -1.01 -4.26 19.91
CA ASN A 146 -0.69 -4.89 21.19
C ASN A 146 -0.45 -6.38 21.06
N GLU A 147 -1.25 -7.10 20.25
CA GLU A 147 -1.06 -8.53 19.99
C GLU A 147 0.27 -8.79 19.25
N ILE A 148 0.60 -7.99 18.26
CA ILE A 148 1.88 -8.06 17.53
C ILE A 148 3.06 -7.86 18.49
N LYS A 149 3.04 -6.80 19.29
CA LYS A 149 4.11 -6.49 20.24
C LYS A 149 4.27 -7.58 21.29
N ALA A 150 3.17 -8.10 21.82
CA ALA A 150 3.19 -9.19 22.80
C ALA A 150 3.86 -10.44 22.24
N GLU A 151 3.57 -10.83 20.99
CA GLU A 151 4.18 -11.99 20.38
C GLU A 151 5.66 -11.77 20.08
N LEU A 152 6.05 -10.62 19.53
CA LEU A 152 7.46 -10.28 19.30
C LEU A 152 8.26 -10.25 20.61
N ASN A 153 7.72 -9.64 21.67
CA ASN A 153 8.34 -9.63 23.00
C ASN A 153 8.54 -11.04 23.54
N LYS A 154 7.53 -11.90 23.40
CA LYS A 154 7.62 -13.31 23.81
C LYS A 154 8.73 -14.04 23.05
N MET A 155 8.82 -13.87 21.72
CA MET A 155 9.88 -14.47 20.90
C MET A 155 11.27 -14.09 21.42
N VAL A 156 11.50 -12.81 21.73
CA VAL A 156 12.78 -12.33 22.30
C VAL A 156 13.05 -12.93 23.68
N VAL A 157 12.05 -12.98 24.55
CA VAL A 157 12.20 -13.52 25.92
C VAL A 157 12.61 -15.00 25.91
N ILE A 158 12.01 -15.79 25.01
CA ILE A 158 12.28 -17.24 24.92
C ILE A 158 13.42 -17.60 23.95
N GLY A 159 14.00 -16.61 23.27
CA GLY A 159 15.11 -16.81 22.33
C GLY A 159 14.69 -17.35 20.96
N GLU A 160 13.42 -17.21 20.59
CA GLU A 160 13.00 -17.53 19.21
C GLU A 160 13.58 -16.53 18.21
N PRO A 161 14.06 -17.00 17.05
CA PRO A 161 14.62 -16.11 16.03
C PRO A 161 13.53 -15.24 15.39
N LEU A 162 13.76 -13.93 15.37
CA LEU A 162 12.87 -12.98 14.72
C LEU A 162 12.92 -13.10 13.19
N TYR A 163 13.99 -13.65 12.63
CA TYR A 163 14.15 -13.90 11.19
C TYR A 163 15.17 -15.00 10.92
N ASN A 164 15.16 -15.56 9.73
CA ASN A 164 16.11 -16.60 9.32
C ASN A 164 17.56 -16.11 9.39
N GLY A 165 18.39 -16.77 10.18
CA GLY A 165 19.79 -16.40 10.43
C GLY A 165 20.01 -15.47 11.61
N CYS A 166 18.95 -15.14 12.35
CA CYS A 166 19.06 -14.53 13.67
C CYS A 166 19.26 -15.65 14.70
N SER A 167 20.24 -15.51 15.58
CA SER A 167 20.39 -16.33 16.78
C SER A 167 20.06 -15.43 17.96
N ASN A 168 18.91 -15.63 18.56
CA ASN A 168 18.57 -14.97 19.81
C ASN A 168 18.88 -15.91 20.97
N GLU A 169 19.55 -15.41 21.99
CA GLU A 169 19.61 -16.12 23.27
C GLU A 169 18.39 -15.75 24.11
N PRO A 170 17.82 -16.70 24.88
CA PRO A 170 16.74 -16.41 25.79
C PRO A 170 17.11 -15.26 26.75
N ASN A 171 16.25 -14.28 26.87
CA ASN A 171 16.47 -13.15 27.79
C ASN A 171 15.25 -12.93 28.72
N PRO A 172 15.12 -13.75 29.80
CA PRO A 172 13.99 -13.65 30.72
C PRO A 172 13.88 -12.29 31.45
N TRP A 173 14.97 -11.50 31.50
CA TRP A 173 14.97 -10.17 32.12
C TRP A 173 14.13 -9.15 31.36
N LEU A 174 13.73 -9.47 30.14
CA LEU A 174 12.87 -8.66 29.30
C LEU A 174 11.38 -9.00 29.46
N GLU A 175 11.04 -10.00 30.27
CA GLU A 175 9.64 -10.35 30.52
C GLU A 175 8.86 -9.16 31.10
N GLY A 176 7.70 -8.88 30.52
CA GLY A 176 6.83 -7.76 30.90
C GLY A 176 7.32 -6.37 30.44
N LYS A 177 8.46 -6.27 29.75
CA LYS A 177 8.94 -5.02 29.18
C LYS A 177 8.38 -4.80 27.78
N ASP A 178 8.14 -3.54 27.42
CA ASP A 178 7.80 -3.14 26.06
C ASP A 178 9.10 -2.92 25.28
N ILE A 179 9.50 -3.92 24.48
CA ILE A 179 10.80 -3.94 23.80
C ILE A 179 10.71 -3.20 22.45
N PHE A 180 9.54 -3.25 21.80
CA PHE A 180 9.40 -2.76 20.44
C PHE A 180 8.72 -1.40 20.38
N SER A 181 9.39 -0.44 19.75
CA SER A 181 8.83 0.87 19.42
C SER A 181 8.01 0.80 18.12
N VAL A 182 6.92 1.55 18.07
CA VAL A 182 6.06 1.64 16.87
C VAL A 182 6.15 3.04 16.27
N VAL A 183 6.57 3.14 15.03
CA VAL A 183 6.60 4.39 14.26
C VAL A 183 5.53 4.36 13.19
N ARG A 184 4.59 5.29 13.25
CA ARG A 184 3.58 5.49 12.22
C ARG A 184 3.99 6.58 11.27
N VAL A 185 4.03 6.24 9.98
CA VAL A 185 4.42 7.16 8.91
C VAL A 185 3.19 7.45 8.06
N LYS A 186 2.78 8.71 8.05
CA LYS A 186 1.66 9.15 7.21
C LYS A 186 2.17 9.48 5.82
N LYS A 187 1.41 9.10 4.81
CA LYS A 187 1.64 9.52 3.42
C LYS A 187 1.80 11.04 3.31
N GLY A 188 2.88 11.48 2.67
CA GLY A 188 3.25 12.90 2.55
C GLY A 188 4.00 13.44 3.77
N LYS A 189 4.33 12.59 4.76
CA LYS A 189 5.11 12.90 5.97
C LYS A 189 6.30 11.97 6.13
N GLU A 190 6.84 11.47 5.02
CA GLU A 190 7.90 10.45 5.01
C GLU A 190 9.17 10.93 5.72
N ILE A 191 9.57 12.20 5.53
CA ILE A 191 10.75 12.78 6.21
C ILE A 191 10.55 12.86 7.72
N GLU A 192 9.35 13.24 8.18
CA GLU A 192 8.99 13.22 9.61
C GLU A 192 9.04 11.77 10.15
N GLY A 193 8.54 10.82 9.37
CA GLY A 193 8.62 9.38 9.68
C GLY A 193 10.06 8.90 9.84
N LEU A 194 10.95 9.22 8.90
CA LEU A 194 12.38 8.87 8.97
C LEU A 194 13.05 9.47 10.21
N ARG A 195 12.73 10.72 10.56
CA ARG A 195 13.22 11.36 11.79
C ARG A 195 12.77 10.60 13.04
N ASN A 196 11.50 10.20 13.10
CA ASN A 196 10.96 9.45 14.24
C ASN A 196 11.60 8.06 14.36
N ILE A 197 11.95 7.42 13.23
CA ILE A 197 12.70 6.16 13.22
C ILE A 197 14.10 6.37 13.79
N CYS A 198 14.82 7.44 13.40
CA CYS A 198 16.12 7.76 13.98
C CYS A 198 16.05 7.97 15.49
N ILE A 199 15.01 8.65 15.98
CA ILE A 199 14.78 8.82 17.42
C ILE A 199 14.58 7.45 18.07
N GLY A 200 13.72 6.60 17.53
CA GLY A 200 13.47 5.25 18.03
C GLY A 200 14.73 4.38 18.05
N ILE A 201 15.57 4.44 17.02
CA ILE A 201 16.88 3.74 17.01
C ILE A 201 17.73 4.22 18.18
N THR A 202 17.85 5.53 18.37
CA THR A 202 18.65 6.11 19.46
C THR A 202 18.13 5.68 20.84
N GLU A 203 16.82 5.69 21.03
CA GLU A 203 16.18 5.29 22.29
C GLU A 203 16.35 3.81 22.59
N ASN A 204 16.19 2.94 21.57
CA ASN A 204 16.23 1.50 21.75
C ASN A 204 17.66 0.95 21.87
N THR A 205 18.66 1.60 21.25
CA THR A 205 20.05 1.13 21.23
C THR A 205 20.96 1.89 22.18
N ASN A 206 20.54 3.00 22.73
CA ASN A 206 21.37 3.98 23.46
C ASN A 206 22.57 4.48 22.64
N GLN A 207 22.47 4.42 21.31
CA GLN A 207 23.50 4.90 20.39
C GLN A 207 22.90 5.95 19.45
N PRO A 208 23.61 7.05 19.16
CA PRO A 208 23.12 8.05 18.22
C PRO A 208 22.95 7.41 16.82
N CYS A 209 21.81 7.64 16.21
CA CYS A 209 21.58 7.23 14.82
C CYS A 209 22.51 8.06 13.92
N SER A 210 23.58 7.43 13.42
CA SER A 210 24.59 8.07 12.56
C SER A 210 24.00 8.62 11.27
N ASP A 211 22.88 8.07 10.83
CA ASP A 211 22.21 8.46 9.58
C ASP A 211 21.33 9.72 9.75
N PHE A 212 21.10 10.19 11.00
CA PHE A 212 20.33 11.40 11.27
C PHE A 212 20.93 12.65 10.62
N MET A 213 22.25 12.74 10.56
CA MET A 213 22.95 13.90 9.96
C MET A 213 22.66 14.03 8.45
N LYS A 214 22.32 12.94 7.77
CA LYS A 214 21.91 12.94 6.35
C LYS A 214 20.53 13.56 6.12
N LEU A 215 19.69 13.65 7.16
CA LEU A 215 18.32 14.22 7.07
C LEU A 215 18.29 15.72 7.29
N VAL A 216 19.35 16.30 7.87
CA VAL A 216 19.41 17.72 8.26
C VAL A 216 20.43 18.53 7.45
N SER A 217 21.19 17.87 6.58
CA SER A 217 22.08 18.48 5.56
C SER A 217 21.36 18.65 4.24
#